data_4d6fae90fc3d67ee51486c5f3ed1ae0d
#
_entry.id   4d6fae90fc3d67ee51486c5f3ed1ae0d
#
_cell.length_a   1.000
_cell.length_b   1.000
_cell.length_c   1.000
_cell.angle_alpha   90.00
_cell.angle_beta   90.00
_cell.angle_gamma   90.00
#
_symmetry.space_group_name_H-M   'P 1'
#
loop_
_entity.id
_entity.type
_entity.pdbx_description
1 polymer ?
#
loop_
_entity_poly.entity_id
_entity_poly.type
_entity_poly.pdbx_seq_one_letter_code
_entity_poly.pdbx_strand_id
1 'polypeptide(L)'
;MAKYGPSSVGFFLVGGRSLAGLTTEMTFKKIGATENTDALGDAWQESTPTGRLSGELYQTGWFDDATNSSVAAFVGNETTSQIVTVAPAGSTAGSAITGFEGAFGSQVERLIEKEGLHKLNVTYNVTGAIEEGEIVEALGAQTATGNSASVDNSASSASGGSGYLHVTAVSGTSPTGDMIIQHSADDTTFATLVTFAQATAVSAQRITVSGTVNRYLRVARTIGGSSTPTVTYTVGFSRG
;
A
#
# COMPACT_ATOMS: atom_id res chain seq x y z
N MET A 1 -12.26 -16.03 14.13
CA MET A 1 -11.23 -15.07 13.67
C MET A 1 -10.01 -15.87 13.27
N ALA A 2 -9.57 -15.75 12.02
CA ALA A 2 -8.38 -16.44 11.54
C ALA A 2 -7.13 -15.83 12.20
N LYS A 3 -6.16 -16.67 12.58
CA LYS A 3 -4.84 -16.23 13.06
C LYS A 3 -3.85 -16.39 11.90
N TYR A 4 -3.16 -15.31 11.56
CA TYR A 4 -2.19 -15.30 10.48
C TYR A 4 -0.78 -15.39 11.03
N GLY A 5 0.06 -16.23 10.42
CA GLY A 5 1.48 -16.35 10.75
C GLY A 5 2.36 -15.53 9.76
N PRO A 6 3.67 -15.44 10.00
CA PRO A 6 4.59 -14.69 9.13
C PRO A 6 4.54 -15.11 7.67
N SER A 7 4.28 -16.39 7.39
CA SER A 7 4.15 -16.92 6.02
C SER A 7 2.88 -16.48 5.29
N SER A 8 1.93 -15.84 5.96
CA SER A 8 0.71 -15.34 5.34
C SER A 8 0.84 -13.91 4.78
N VAL A 9 1.93 -13.20 5.10
CA VAL A 9 2.19 -11.87 4.52
C VAL A 9 2.41 -12.02 3.03
N GLY A 10 1.50 -11.46 2.23
CA GLY A 10 1.55 -11.54 0.78
C GLY A 10 2.61 -10.61 0.18
N PHE A 11 2.61 -9.36 0.64
CA PHE A 11 3.61 -8.36 0.26
C PHE A 11 3.68 -7.21 1.28
N PHE A 12 4.81 -6.53 1.26
CA PHE A 12 5.01 -5.21 1.87
C PHE A 12 5.69 -4.33 0.82
N LEU A 13 5.00 -3.30 0.38
CA LEU A 13 5.40 -2.44 -0.73
C LEU A 13 5.56 -0.99 -0.25
N VAL A 14 6.69 -0.37 -0.61
CA VAL A 14 7.01 1.03 -0.30
C VAL A 14 7.50 1.70 -1.58
N GLY A 15 6.76 2.69 -2.08
CA GLY A 15 7.13 3.42 -3.30
C GLY A 15 7.33 2.52 -4.52
N GLY A 16 6.60 1.40 -4.63
CA GLY A 16 6.75 0.41 -5.70
C GLY A 16 7.81 -0.66 -5.44
N ARG A 17 8.52 -0.63 -4.31
CA ARG A 17 9.56 -1.63 -3.97
C ARG A 17 9.01 -2.69 -3.04
N SER A 18 9.33 -3.96 -3.29
CA SER A 18 8.88 -5.09 -2.48
C SER A 18 9.90 -5.39 -1.38
N LEU A 19 9.47 -5.26 -0.13
CA LEU A 19 10.33 -5.37 1.05
C LEU A 19 9.97 -6.57 1.95
N ALA A 20 8.96 -7.36 1.60
CA ALA A 20 8.51 -8.48 2.43
C ALA A 20 9.62 -9.49 2.73
N GLY A 21 10.46 -9.81 1.74
CA GLY A 21 11.60 -10.72 1.90
C GLY A 21 12.77 -10.16 2.71
N LEU A 22 12.79 -8.85 2.96
CA LEU A 22 13.83 -8.14 3.70
C LEU A 22 13.36 -7.71 5.10
N THR A 23 12.06 -7.73 5.37
CA THR A 23 11.47 -7.29 6.64
C THR A 23 11.41 -8.45 7.62
N THR A 24 11.99 -8.26 8.80
CA THR A 24 11.98 -9.25 9.90
C THR A 24 10.91 -8.97 10.92
N GLU A 25 10.55 -7.69 11.10
CA GLU A 25 9.52 -7.24 12.04
C GLU A 25 8.84 -5.98 11.53
N MET A 26 7.56 -5.88 11.80
CA MET A 26 6.76 -4.72 11.44
C MET A 26 5.66 -4.49 12.47
N THR A 27 5.51 -3.26 12.93
CA THR A 27 4.47 -2.86 13.90
C THR A 27 3.73 -1.64 13.39
N PHE A 28 2.42 -1.75 13.28
CA PHE A 28 1.53 -0.62 13.02
C PHE A 28 0.95 -0.09 14.30
N LYS A 29 0.93 1.24 14.43
CA LYS A 29 0.22 1.94 15.50
C LYS A 29 -0.76 2.92 14.89
N LYS A 30 -2.02 2.83 15.34
CA LYS A 30 -3.05 3.82 15.08
C LYS A 30 -3.43 4.42 16.41
N ILE A 31 -3.18 5.69 16.60
CA ILE A 31 -3.24 6.38 17.88
C ILE A 31 -4.33 7.43 17.81
N GLY A 32 -5.32 7.34 18.71
CA GLY A 32 -6.28 8.41 18.96
C GLY A 32 -5.67 9.46 19.87
N ALA A 33 -5.68 10.71 19.46
CA ALA A 33 -5.22 11.80 20.32
C ALA A 33 -6.25 12.08 21.41
N THR A 34 -5.76 12.25 22.63
CA THR A 34 -6.55 12.67 23.79
C THR A 34 -5.98 13.96 24.35
N GLU A 35 -6.84 14.78 24.94
CA GLU A 35 -6.46 15.98 25.67
C GLU A 35 -6.78 15.77 27.15
N ASN A 36 -5.87 16.21 28.01
CA ASN A 36 -6.08 16.20 29.46
C ASN A 36 -7.11 17.28 29.81
N THR A 37 -8.15 16.89 30.54
CA THR A 37 -9.23 17.76 30.97
C THR A 37 -9.28 17.93 32.49
N ASP A 38 -8.21 17.52 33.21
CA ASP A 38 -8.14 17.62 34.66
C ASP A 38 -8.22 19.08 35.13
N ALA A 39 -8.92 19.29 36.22
CA ALA A 39 -8.90 20.55 36.98
C ALA A 39 -8.05 20.42 38.24
N LEU A 40 -7.58 21.55 38.75
CA LEU A 40 -6.90 21.61 40.04
C LEU A 40 -7.84 21.11 41.16
N GLY A 41 -7.49 20.00 41.76
CA GLY A 41 -8.28 19.38 42.81
C GLY A 41 -8.90 18.03 42.41
N ASP A 42 -8.84 17.62 41.18
CA ASP A 42 -9.30 16.32 40.72
C ASP A 42 -8.41 15.22 41.29
N ALA A 43 -9.07 14.19 41.85
CA ALA A 43 -8.38 13.04 42.44
C ALA A 43 -7.94 11.99 41.40
N TRP A 44 -8.46 12.10 40.17
CA TRP A 44 -8.23 11.18 39.07
C TRP A 44 -7.95 11.95 37.79
N GLN A 45 -7.05 11.41 36.99
CA GLN A 45 -6.75 11.96 35.68
C GLN A 45 -7.94 11.74 34.73
N GLU A 46 -8.42 12.83 34.13
CA GLU A 46 -9.43 12.80 33.07
C GLU A 46 -8.81 13.15 31.73
N SER A 47 -9.23 12.44 30.68
CA SER A 47 -8.81 12.75 29.31
C SER A 47 -9.95 12.58 28.33
N THR A 48 -10.08 13.53 27.42
CA THR A 48 -11.13 13.53 26.40
C THR A 48 -10.53 13.28 25.01
N PRO A 49 -11.10 12.36 24.20
CA PRO A 49 -10.66 12.14 22.83
C PRO A 49 -10.88 13.41 21.99
N THR A 50 -9.85 13.83 21.27
CA THR A 50 -9.92 15.02 20.38
C THR A 50 -10.50 14.70 19.00
N GLY A 51 -10.76 13.43 18.69
CA GLY A 51 -11.19 12.96 17.37
C GLY A 51 -10.06 12.93 16.31
N ARG A 52 -8.85 13.36 16.66
CA ARG A 52 -7.69 13.27 15.76
C ARG A 52 -7.04 11.91 15.86
N LEU A 53 -6.65 11.36 14.71
CA LEU A 53 -5.89 10.11 14.62
C LEU A 53 -4.50 10.39 14.07
N SER A 54 -3.52 9.68 14.58
CA SER A 54 -2.16 9.60 14.01
C SER A 54 -1.79 8.15 13.77
N GLY A 55 -0.83 7.92 12.91
CA GLY A 55 -0.33 6.60 12.61
C GLY A 55 1.19 6.56 12.56
N GLU A 56 1.74 5.45 13.01
CA GLU A 56 3.16 5.15 12.93
C GLU A 56 3.35 3.71 12.42
N LEU A 57 4.35 3.51 11.59
CA LEU A 57 4.84 2.20 11.20
C LEU A 57 6.30 2.08 11.60
N TYR A 58 6.63 1.07 12.36
CA TYR A 58 8.00 0.66 12.68
C TYR A 58 8.32 -0.59 11.88
N GLN A 59 9.46 -0.58 11.21
CA GLN A 59 9.96 -1.72 10.46
C GLN A 59 11.42 -1.98 10.84
N THR A 60 11.73 -3.25 11.07
CA THR A 60 13.10 -3.77 11.14
C THR A 60 13.30 -4.76 10.00
N GLY A 61 14.40 -4.61 9.27
CA GLY A 61 14.70 -5.48 8.13
C GLY A 61 16.20 -5.57 7.86
N TRP A 62 16.55 -6.34 6.85
CA TRP A 62 17.92 -6.46 6.39
C TRP A 62 18.32 -5.25 5.54
N PHE A 63 19.56 -4.80 5.76
CA PHE A 63 20.18 -3.81 4.89
C PHE A 63 20.58 -4.48 3.58
N ASP A 64 19.98 -4.03 2.49
CA ASP A 64 20.24 -4.52 1.14
C ASP A 64 20.35 -3.32 0.19
N ASP A 65 21.50 -3.19 -0.49
CA ASP A 65 21.82 -2.11 -1.43
C ASP A 65 21.56 -2.46 -2.90
N ALA A 66 20.97 -3.62 -3.16
CA ALA A 66 20.54 -3.98 -4.50
C ALA A 66 19.52 -2.99 -5.08
N THR A 67 19.42 -2.93 -6.38
CA THR A 67 18.44 -2.09 -7.07
C THR A 67 17.01 -2.42 -6.62
N ASN A 68 16.24 -1.40 -6.26
CA ASN A 68 14.86 -1.52 -5.77
C ASN A 68 14.70 -2.29 -4.43
N SER A 69 15.76 -2.32 -3.61
CA SER A 69 15.79 -2.94 -2.29
C SER A 69 15.52 -1.95 -1.14
N SER A 70 15.82 -2.35 0.10
CA SER A 70 15.58 -1.55 1.30
C SER A 70 16.33 -0.21 1.29
N VAL A 71 17.59 -0.18 0.84
CA VAL A 71 18.34 1.07 0.74
C VAL A 71 17.71 2.02 -0.25
N ALA A 72 17.34 1.53 -1.44
CA ALA A 72 16.68 2.36 -2.44
C ALA A 72 15.28 2.85 -2.03
N ALA A 73 14.61 2.14 -1.12
CA ALA A 73 13.32 2.56 -0.58
C ALA A 73 13.46 3.69 0.45
N PHE A 74 14.51 3.68 1.27
CA PHE A 74 14.57 4.49 2.49
C PHE A 74 15.67 5.53 2.49
N VAL A 75 16.88 5.16 2.11
CA VAL A 75 18.04 6.06 2.19
C VAL A 75 17.94 7.13 1.11
N GLY A 76 17.99 8.40 1.52
CA GLY A 76 17.79 9.55 0.64
C GLY A 76 16.34 9.92 0.38
N ASN A 77 15.38 9.18 0.97
CA ASN A 77 13.94 9.43 0.86
C ASN A 77 13.29 9.82 2.20
N GLU A 78 14.10 10.19 3.19
CA GLU A 78 13.65 10.44 4.57
C GLU A 78 12.65 11.60 4.68
N THR A 79 12.68 12.51 3.72
CA THR A 79 11.76 13.67 3.66
C THR A 79 10.71 13.55 2.56
N THR A 80 10.68 12.43 1.83
CA THR A 80 9.77 12.23 0.71
C THR A 80 8.59 11.38 1.14
N SER A 81 7.38 11.88 0.92
CA SER A 81 6.16 11.09 1.12
C SER A 81 6.16 9.89 0.19
N GLN A 82 5.85 8.72 0.74
CA GLN A 82 5.76 7.47 0.00
C GLN A 82 4.40 6.82 0.22
N ILE A 83 4.00 6.01 -0.75
CA ILE A 83 2.81 5.18 -0.63
C ILE A 83 3.26 3.83 -0.13
N VAL A 84 2.62 3.38 0.95
CA VAL A 84 2.88 2.10 1.60
C VAL A 84 1.64 1.24 1.52
N THR A 85 1.83 -0.03 1.16
CA THR A 85 0.75 -1.02 1.18
C THR A 85 1.27 -2.35 1.69
N VAL A 86 0.53 -2.93 2.63
CA VAL A 86 0.82 -4.24 3.22
C VAL A 86 -0.35 -5.17 2.98
N ALA A 87 -0.06 -6.39 2.57
CA ALA A 87 -1.04 -7.48 2.49
C ALA A 87 -0.75 -8.50 3.60
N PRO A 88 -1.39 -8.37 4.78
CA PRO A 88 -1.04 -9.17 5.96
C PRO A 88 -1.56 -10.61 5.88
N ALA A 89 -2.52 -10.88 5.01
CA ALA A 89 -3.30 -12.12 5.02
C ALA A 89 -3.42 -12.78 3.63
N GLY A 90 -2.36 -12.71 2.83
CA GLY A 90 -2.32 -13.32 1.50
C GLY A 90 -2.03 -12.31 0.39
N SER A 91 -1.83 -12.82 -0.83
CA SER A 91 -1.42 -12.05 -2.01
C SER A 91 -2.38 -12.17 -3.19
N THR A 92 -3.52 -12.87 -3.01
CA THR A 92 -4.51 -13.08 -4.07
C THR A 92 -5.54 -11.95 -4.11
N ALA A 93 -6.20 -11.78 -5.25
CA ALA A 93 -7.34 -10.86 -5.36
C ALA A 93 -8.41 -11.17 -4.30
N GLY A 94 -8.98 -10.14 -3.66
CA GLY A 94 -9.87 -10.24 -2.51
C GLY A 94 -9.18 -10.36 -1.15
N SER A 95 -7.85 -10.55 -1.09
CA SER A 95 -7.11 -10.54 0.19
C SER A 95 -7.03 -9.12 0.76
N ALA A 96 -7.09 -9.00 2.08
CA ALA A 96 -7.04 -7.72 2.77
C ALA A 96 -5.69 -7.01 2.58
N ILE A 97 -5.74 -5.69 2.47
CA ILE A 97 -4.59 -4.80 2.51
C ILE A 97 -4.79 -3.70 3.54
N THR A 98 -3.68 -3.20 4.07
CA THR A 98 -3.60 -1.93 4.80
C THR A 98 -2.73 -0.99 3.97
N GLY A 99 -3.27 0.16 3.59
CA GLY A 99 -2.58 1.16 2.80
C GLY A 99 -2.59 2.53 3.46
N PHE A 100 -1.58 3.34 3.17
CA PHE A 100 -1.52 4.74 3.60
C PHE A 100 -0.68 5.58 2.66
N GLU A 101 -1.00 6.86 2.63
CA GLU A 101 -0.29 7.88 1.87
C GLU A 101 0.42 8.85 2.79
N GLY A 102 1.46 9.48 2.26
CA GLY A 102 2.19 10.50 2.99
C GLY A 102 3.02 9.97 4.12
N ALA A 103 3.24 8.64 4.18
CA ALA A 103 4.22 8.06 5.07
C ALA A 103 5.62 8.48 4.61
N PHE A 104 6.42 8.98 5.52
CA PHE A 104 7.83 9.25 5.29
C PHE A 104 8.65 8.65 6.42
N GLY A 105 9.85 8.19 6.09
CA GLY A 105 10.80 7.69 7.09
C GLY A 105 11.30 8.83 7.96
N SER A 106 10.70 9.05 9.13
CA SER A 106 11.15 10.09 10.07
C SER A 106 12.49 9.72 10.72
N GLN A 107 12.82 8.45 10.72
CA GLN A 107 14.07 7.93 11.22
C GLN A 107 14.48 6.70 10.43
N VAL A 108 15.71 6.70 9.93
CA VAL A 108 16.34 5.57 9.25
C VAL A 108 17.64 5.28 9.99
N GLU A 109 17.70 4.14 10.67
CA GLU A 109 18.87 3.70 11.42
C GLU A 109 19.51 2.50 10.75
N ARG A 110 20.81 2.58 10.52
CA ARG A 110 21.60 1.44 10.07
C ARG A 110 22.33 0.83 11.26
N LEU A 111 21.94 -0.38 11.63
CA LEU A 111 22.60 -1.15 12.67
C LEU A 111 23.68 -2.04 12.04
N ILE A 112 24.94 -1.81 12.46
CA ILE A 112 26.11 -2.56 12.03
C ILE A 112 26.57 -3.40 13.21
N GLU A 113 26.35 -4.71 13.15
CA GLU A 113 26.76 -5.65 14.18
C GLU A 113 28.10 -6.29 13.82
N LYS A 114 28.90 -6.65 14.83
CA LYS A 114 30.19 -7.33 14.64
C LYS A 114 29.98 -8.72 14.03
N GLU A 115 28.90 -9.38 14.43
CA GLU A 115 28.53 -10.71 13.97
C GLU A 115 27.08 -10.67 13.45
N GLY A 116 26.86 -11.09 12.22
CA GLY A 116 25.54 -11.11 11.61
C GLY A 116 25.40 -10.16 10.42
N LEU A 117 24.18 -10.11 9.86
CA LEU A 117 23.84 -9.22 8.76
C LEU A 117 23.46 -7.83 9.30
N HIS A 118 23.84 -6.81 8.55
CA HIS A 118 23.43 -5.44 8.87
C HIS A 118 21.90 -5.30 8.77
N LYS A 119 21.33 -4.55 9.71
CA LYS A 119 19.90 -4.26 9.77
C LYS A 119 19.61 -2.81 9.44
N LEU A 120 18.40 -2.58 9.00
CA LEU A 120 17.82 -1.27 8.77
C LEU A 120 16.54 -1.16 9.60
N ASN A 121 16.50 -0.18 10.50
CA ASN A 121 15.31 0.17 11.28
C ASN A 121 14.73 1.45 10.70
N VAL A 122 13.46 1.43 10.39
CA VAL A 122 12.75 2.59 9.81
C VAL A 122 11.50 2.88 10.61
N THR A 123 11.34 4.14 10.98
CA THR A 123 10.11 4.68 11.56
C THR A 123 9.43 5.57 10.55
N TYR A 124 8.19 5.25 10.23
CA TYR A 124 7.34 6.07 9.37
C TYR A 124 6.30 6.83 10.19
N ASN A 125 6.17 8.11 9.89
CA ASN A 125 5.01 8.89 10.31
C ASN A 125 3.99 8.91 9.18
N VAL A 126 2.81 8.43 9.46
CA VAL A 126 1.69 8.48 8.52
C VAL A 126 1.12 9.89 8.52
N THR A 127 1.11 10.56 7.38
CA THR A 127 0.58 11.93 7.23
C THR A 127 -0.86 11.97 6.73
N GLY A 128 -1.42 10.83 6.35
CA GLY A 128 -2.80 10.66 5.90
C GLY A 128 -3.55 9.62 6.72
N ALA A 129 -4.65 9.12 6.17
CA ALA A 129 -5.42 8.04 6.78
C ALA A 129 -4.73 6.68 6.57
N ILE A 130 -4.82 5.82 7.58
CA ILE A 130 -4.57 4.38 7.40
C ILE A 130 -5.88 3.77 6.93
N GLU A 131 -5.86 3.19 5.75
CA GLU A 131 -7.03 2.66 5.05
C GLU A 131 -6.96 1.15 4.94
N GLU A 132 -8.06 0.49 5.29
CA GLU A 132 -8.21 -0.95 5.11
C GLU A 132 -8.93 -1.21 3.78
N GLY A 133 -8.44 -2.16 3.01
CA GLY A 133 -8.98 -2.46 1.68
C GLY A 133 -8.69 -3.89 1.27
N GLU A 134 -8.72 -4.11 -0.04
CA GLU A 134 -8.48 -5.43 -0.64
C GLU A 134 -7.65 -5.33 -1.90
N ILE A 135 -7.01 -6.43 -2.27
CA ILE A 135 -6.32 -6.58 -3.54
C ILE A 135 -7.35 -6.75 -4.65
N VAL A 136 -7.35 -5.84 -5.63
CA VAL A 136 -8.18 -5.97 -6.85
C VAL A 136 -7.46 -6.78 -7.92
N GLU A 137 -6.14 -6.58 -8.08
CA GLU A 137 -5.29 -7.41 -8.92
C GLU A 137 -4.01 -7.81 -8.16
N ALA A 138 -3.76 -9.10 -8.09
CA ALA A 138 -2.61 -9.67 -7.39
C ALA A 138 -1.28 -9.20 -7.99
N LEU A 139 -0.23 -9.12 -7.15
CA LEU A 139 1.10 -8.81 -7.64
C LEU A 139 1.57 -9.84 -8.67
N GLY A 140 1.83 -9.36 -9.87
CA GLY A 140 2.23 -10.23 -10.98
C GLY A 140 2.72 -9.47 -12.21
N ALA A 141 3.49 -10.17 -13.04
CA ALA A 141 3.99 -9.65 -14.31
C ALA A 141 2.89 -9.76 -15.40
N GLN A 142 2.63 -8.66 -16.08
CA GLN A 142 1.67 -8.57 -17.15
C GLN A 142 2.37 -8.17 -18.46
N THR A 143 2.11 -8.95 -19.50
CA THR A 143 2.73 -8.77 -20.83
C THR A 143 1.72 -8.39 -21.92
N ALA A 144 0.43 -8.38 -21.58
CA ALA A 144 -0.65 -8.15 -22.53
C ALA A 144 -1.73 -7.22 -21.97
N THR A 145 -2.32 -6.45 -22.85
CA THR A 145 -3.54 -5.67 -22.61
C THR A 145 -4.70 -6.62 -22.27
N GLY A 146 -5.52 -6.26 -21.28
CA GLY A 146 -6.66 -7.07 -20.84
C GLY A 146 -7.24 -6.61 -19.53
N ASN A 147 -8.11 -7.44 -18.96
CA ASN A 147 -8.74 -7.18 -17.67
C ASN A 147 -8.35 -8.29 -16.67
N SER A 148 -8.30 -7.93 -15.38
CA SER A 148 -8.27 -8.93 -14.31
C SER A 148 -9.65 -9.60 -14.17
N ALA A 149 -9.69 -10.70 -13.42
CA ALA A 149 -10.95 -11.18 -12.86
C ALA A 149 -11.56 -10.10 -11.95
N SER A 150 -12.87 -10.08 -11.81
CA SER A 150 -13.55 -9.18 -10.88
C SER A 150 -13.49 -9.70 -9.45
N VAL A 151 -13.42 -8.78 -8.50
CA VAL A 151 -13.57 -9.04 -7.07
C VAL A 151 -14.98 -8.64 -6.64
N ASP A 152 -15.66 -9.54 -5.97
CA ASP A 152 -17.02 -9.32 -5.46
C ASP A 152 -16.96 -8.83 -4.01
N ASN A 153 -17.32 -7.58 -3.78
CA ASN A 153 -17.38 -6.94 -2.48
C ASN A 153 -18.71 -7.11 -1.74
N SER A 154 -19.56 -7.98 -2.25
CA SER A 154 -20.91 -8.28 -1.72
C SER A 154 -21.89 -7.10 -1.79
N ALA A 155 -21.46 -5.86 -1.64
CA ALA A 155 -22.29 -4.67 -1.66
C ALA A 155 -21.57 -3.47 -2.31
N SER A 156 -22.37 -2.49 -2.74
CA SER A 156 -21.88 -1.16 -3.12
C SER A 156 -21.70 -0.27 -1.88
N SER A 157 -20.82 0.74 -1.95
CA SER A 157 -20.66 1.79 -0.93
C SER A 157 -20.92 3.16 -1.54
N ALA A 158 -21.26 4.15 -0.70
CA ALA A 158 -21.59 5.51 -1.14
C ALA A 158 -20.48 6.54 -0.86
N SER A 159 -19.45 6.16 -0.12
CA SER A 159 -18.44 7.10 0.45
C SER A 159 -17.15 7.20 -0.38
N GLY A 160 -17.14 6.63 -1.59
CA GLY A 160 -15.95 6.61 -2.42
C GLY A 160 -14.89 5.63 -1.93
N GLY A 161 -13.63 6.03 -2.01
CA GLY A 161 -12.51 5.22 -1.58
C GLY A 161 -11.18 5.65 -2.18
N SER A 162 -10.17 4.80 -2.06
CA SER A 162 -8.81 5.05 -2.53
C SER A 162 -8.25 3.85 -3.29
N GLY A 163 -7.78 4.10 -4.51
CA GLY A 163 -7.05 3.13 -5.31
C GLY A 163 -5.55 3.22 -5.05
N TYR A 164 -4.91 2.08 -4.88
CA TYR A 164 -3.46 1.92 -4.68
C TYR A 164 -2.87 1.14 -5.85
N LEU A 165 -1.87 1.72 -6.50
CA LEU A 165 -1.06 1.05 -7.53
C LEU A 165 0.38 1.00 -7.05
N HIS A 166 1.00 -0.17 -7.14
CA HIS A 166 2.44 -0.33 -7.02
C HIS A 166 2.98 -1.05 -8.23
N VAL A 167 3.89 -0.40 -8.95
CA VAL A 167 4.65 -1.00 -10.05
C VAL A 167 6.03 -1.36 -9.51
N THR A 168 6.33 -2.66 -9.48
CA THR A 168 7.57 -3.17 -8.86
C THR A 168 8.68 -3.44 -9.87
N ALA A 169 8.33 -3.67 -11.12
CA ALA A 169 9.31 -3.83 -12.20
C ALA A 169 8.69 -3.48 -13.55
N VAL A 170 9.53 -3.00 -14.46
CA VAL A 170 9.21 -2.84 -15.87
C VAL A 170 10.36 -3.35 -16.72
N SER A 171 10.06 -3.98 -17.87
CA SER A 171 11.07 -4.46 -18.81
C SER A 171 10.56 -4.40 -20.25
N GLY A 172 11.49 -4.47 -21.21
CA GLY A 172 11.22 -4.27 -22.64
C GLY A 172 11.77 -2.93 -23.15
N THR A 173 11.47 -2.58 -24.39
CA THR A 173 11.87 -1.31 -24.98
C THR A 173 10.71 -0.32 -24.86
N SER A 174 10.94 0.80 -24.18
CA SER A 174 9.92 1.82 -23.88
C SER A 174 8.62 1.22 -23.30
N PRO A 175 8.71 0.41 -22.22
CA PRO A 175 7.53 -0.24 -21.66
C PRO A 175 6.60 0.81 -21.06
N THR A 176 5.30 0.65 -21.26
CA THR A 176 4.25 1.47 -20.65
C THR A 176 3.15 0.60 -20.08
N GLY A 177 2.57 1.04 -18.97
CA GLY A 177 1.40 0.40 -18.37
C GLY A 177 0.37 1.45 -17.97
N ASP A 178 -0.82 1.37 -18.56
CA ASP A 178 -1.98 2.16 -18.15
C ASP A 178 -2.91 1.24 -17.37
N MET A 179 -3.12 1.52 -16.08
CA MET A 179 -3.99 0.77 -15.19
C MET A 179 -5.19 1.62 -14.79
N ILE A 180 -6.38 1.01 -14.84
CA ILE A 180 -7.66 1.63 -14.50
C ILE A 180 -8.41 0.67 -13.59
N ILE A 181 -8.88 1.12 -12.43
CA ILE A 181 -9.87 0.38 -11.66
C ILE A 181 -11.23 0.68 -12.27
N GLN A 182 -11.96 -0.37 -12.59
CA GLN A 182 -13.34 -0.30 -13.06
C GLN A 182 -14.27 -0.91 -12.01
N HIS A 183 -15.49 -0.42 -11.93
CA HIS A 183 -16.53 -0.95 -11.06
C HIS A 183 -17.80 -1.33 -11.82
N SER A 184 -18.58 -2.28 -11.28
CA SER A 184 -19.82 -2.75 -11.87
C SER A 184 -20.84 -3.12 -10.79
N ALA A 185 -22.12 -2.93 -11.07
CA ALA A 185 -23.20 -3.38 -10.21
C ALA A 185 -23.62 -4.84 -10.52
N ASP A 186 -23.39 -5.31 -11.74
CA ASP A 186 -23.91 -6.55 -12.32
C ASP A 186 -22.83 -7.52 -12.83
N ASP A 187 -21.54 -7.19 -12.61
CA ASP A 187 -20.37 -7.94 -13.10
C ASP A 187 -20.26 -8.07 -14.63
N THR A 188 -21.04 -7.31 -15.35
CA THR A 188 -21.07 -7.33 -16.82
C THR A 188 -20.73 -5.98 -17.42
N THR A 189 -21.39 -4.93 -16.95
CA THR A 189 -21.20 -3.56 -17.43
C THR A 189 -20.28 -2.80 -16.49
N PHE A 190 -19.06 -2.54 -16.94
CA PHE A 190 -18.02 -1.87 -16.15
C PHE A 190 -17.82 -0.42 -16.56
N ALA A 191 -17.77 0.47 -15.59
CA ALA A 191 -17.42 1.87 -15.73
C ALA A 191 -16.06 2.18 -15.06
N THR A 192 -15.37 3.21 -15.52
CA THR A 192 -14.12 3.67 -14.91
C THR A 192 -14.39 4.27 -13.54
N LEU A 193 -13.62 3.84 -12.53
CA LEU A 193 -13.66 4.36 -11.18
C LEU A 193 -12.38 5.17 -10.86
N VAL A 194 -11.21 4.60 -11.12
CA VAL A 194 -9.90 5.23 -10.89
C VAL A 194 -9.05 5.09 -12.13
N THR A 195 -8.38 6.16 -12.56
CA THR A 195 -7.37 6.11 -13.62
C THR A 195 -6.03 6.52 -13.04
N PHE A 196 -5.07 5.60 -13.04
CA PHE A 196 -3.70 5.89 -12.62
C PHE A 196 -2.91 6.57 -13.77
N ALA A 197 -1.91 7.37 -13.39
CA ALA A 197 -0.98 7.88 -14.39
C ALA A 197 -0.17 6.73 -15.00
N GLN A 198 0.18 6.85 -16.27
CA GLN A 198 0.94 5.84 -17.01
C GLN A 198 2.24 5.48 -16.29
N ALA A 199 2.46 4.20 -16.10
CA ALA A 199 3.67 3.66 -15.50
C ALA A 199 4.71 3.35 -16.58
N THR A 200 5.92 3.90 -16.44
CA THR A 200 7.09 3.64 -17.29
C THR A 200 8.29 3.18 -16.48
N ALA A 201 8.19 3.20 -15.16
CA ALA A 201 9.22 2.83 -14.20
C ALA A 201 8.60 2.30 -12.90
N VAL A 202 9.43 1.82 -12.00
CA VAL A 202 9.04 1.49 -10.62
C VAL A 202 8.45 2.72 -9.96
N SER A 203 7.22 2.61 -9.47
CA SER A 203 6.44 3.72 -8.93
C SER A 203 5.32 3.24 -8.03
N ALA A 204 4.74 4.16 -7.27
CA ALA A 204 3.50 3.93 -6.54
C ALA A 204 2.59 5.15 -6.65
N GLN A 205 1.29 4.90 -6.67
CA GLN A 205 0.27 5.94 -6.76
C GLN A 205 -0.89 5.60 -5.84
N ARG A 206 -1.45 6.62 -5.21
CA ARG A 206 -2.74 6.56 -4.53
C ARG A 206 -3.65 7.63 -5.11
N ILE A 207 -4.86 7.24 -5.46
CA ILE A 207 -5.87 8.15 -6.03
C ILE A 207 -7.18 7.94 -5.29
N THR A 208 -7.71 9.03 -4.73
CA THR A 208 -9.00 9.04 -4.05
C THR A 208 -10.13 9.34 -5.02
N VAL A 209 -11.27 8.70 -4.78
CA VAL A 209 -12.52 8.97 -5.48
C VAL A 209 -13.64 9.19 -4.49
N SER A 210 -14.63 9.96 -4.88
CA SER A 210 -15.86 10.22 -4.11
C SER A 210 -17.08 9.61 -4.80
N GLY A 211 -18.17 9.44 -4.05
CA GLY A 211 -19.43 8.92 -4.57
C GLY A 211 -19.54 7.41 -4.54
N THR A 212 -20.43 6.87 -5.34
CA THR A 212 -20.77 5.44 -5.30
C THR A 212 -19.66 4.58 -5.89
N VAL A 213 -19.26 3.56 -5.14
CA VAL A 213 -18.40 2.46 -5.59
C VAL A 213 -19.28 1.21 -5.69
N ASN A 214 -19.49 0.72 -6.89
CA ASN A 214 -20.33 -0.46 -7.14
C ASN A 214 -19.66 -1.73 -6.58
N ARG A 215 -20.47 -2.79 -6.47
CA ARG A 215 -20.13 -4.07 -5.83
C ARG A 215 -18.89 -4.73 -6.38
N TYR A 216 -18.79 -4.88 -7.70
CA TYR A 216 -17.70 -5.58 -8.38
C TYR A 216 -16.59 -4.62 -8.78
N LEU A 217 -15.34 -5.00 -8.53
CA LEU A 217 -14.15 -4.25 -8.93
C LEU A 217 -13.25 -5.11 -9.81
N ARG A 218 -12.64 -4.53 -10.83
CA ARG A 218 -11.57 -5.15 -11.63
C ARG A 218 -10.55 -4.13 -12.08
N VAL A 219 -9.40 -4.60 -12.55
CA VAL A 219 -8.42 -3.77 -13.23
C VAL A 219 -8.50 -3.99 -14.73
N ALA A 220 -8.64 -2.91 -15.48
CA ALA A 220 -8.38 -2.87 -16.91
C ALA A 220 -6.96 -2.33 -17.11
N ARG A 221 -6.15 -3.04 -17.92
CA ARG A 221 -4.77 -2.66 -18.20
C ARG A 221 -4.50 -2.58 -19.68
N THR A 222 -3.67 -1.60 -20.08
CA THR A 222 -3.07 -1.52 -21.41
C THR A 222 -1.55 -1.58 -21.26
N ILE A 223 -0.93 -2.59 -21.85
CA ILE A 223 0.53 -2.76 -21.86
C ILE A 223 1.05 -2.37 -23.23
N GLY A 224 1.93 -1.39 -23.25
CA GLY A 224 2.57 -0.87 -24.46
C GLY A 224 4.08 -0.97 -24.44
N GLY A 225 4.72 -0.73 -25.58
CA GLY A 225 6.15 -0.86 -25.77
C GLY A 225 6.50 -1.89 -26.84
N SER A 226 7.79 -2.23 -26.95
CA SER A 226 8.29 -3.24 -27.87
C SER A 226 9.27 -4.20 -27.18
N SER A 227 9.70 -5.26 -27.85
CA SER A 227 10.60 -6.28 -27.30
C SER A 227 10.02 -6.93 -26.02
N THR A 228 8.80 -7.49 -26.13
CA THR A 228 8.09 -8.14 -25.04
C THR A 228 7.96 -7.25 -23.78
N PRO A 229 7.22 -6.12 -23.88
CA PRO A 229 7.04 -5.24 -22.73
C PRO A 229 6.36 -5.98 -21.59
N THR A 230 6.88 -5.78 -20.39
CA THR A 230 6.35 -6.39 -19.18
C THR A 230 6.26 -5.35 -18.07
N VAL A 231 5.12 -5.28 -17.40
CA VAL A 231 4.91 -4.45 -16.22
C VAL A 231 4.50 -5.35 -15.08
N THR A 232 5.28 -5.38 -14.00
CA THR A 232 4.96 -6.13 -12.78
C THR A 232 4.35 -5.16 -11.77
N TYR A 233 3.11 -5.41 -11.37
CA TYR A 233 2.38 -4.50 -10.50
C TYR A 233 1.33 -5.23 -9.65
N THR A 234 0.79 -4.52 -8.69
CA THR A 234 -0.43 -4.88 -7.97
C THR A 234 -1.33 -3.65 -7.83
N VAL A 235 -2.62 -3.89 -7.74
CA VAL A 235 -3.63 -2.86 -7.50
C VAL A 235 -4.49 -3.27 -6.32
N GLY A 236 -4.65 -2.34 -5.37
CA GLY A 236 -5.58 -2.47 -4.26
C GLY A 236 -6.63 -1.35 -4.26
N PHE A 237 -7.71 -1.57 -3.53
CA PHE A 237 -8.73 -0.56 -3.33
C PHE A 237 -9.26 -0.61 -1.89
N SER A 238 -9.34 0.56 -1.26
CA SER A 238 -10.00 0.77 0.03
C SER A 238 -11.30 1.52 -0.19
N ARG A 239 -12.41 1.01 0.35
CA ARG A 239 -13.70 1.69 0.34
C ARG A 239 -13.80 2.66 1.50
N GLY A 240 -14.36 3.84 1.27
CA GLY A 240 -14.63 4.84 2.29
C GLY A 240 -15.87 4.56 3.14
#